data_91271092dc64db7bfb1b824f26df6752
#
_entry.id   91271092dc64db7bfb1b824f26df6752
#
_cell.length_a   1.000
_cell.length_b   1.000
_cell.length_c   1.000
_cell.angle_alpha   90.00
_cell.angle_beta   90.00
_cell.angle_gamma   90.00
#
_symmetry.space_group_name_H-M   'P 1'
#
loop_
_entity.id
_entity.type
_entity.pdbx_description
1 polymer ?
#
loop_
_entity_poly.entity_id
_entity_poly.type
_entity_poly.pdbx_seq_one_letter_code
_entity_poly.pdbx_strand_id
1 'polypeptide(L)'
;MKTQTPNARFSSHSDTWYGRIRDSVDGIVRKSPSRFALFVFTALILLFTLLFSLPIASAGDTETPLHDAVFTAVSVICVTGLSTVNMATHWSAFGNVLVVVGVNIGGMGVLTLASLMGLVISRRLGLRAKLMAASDSNPSRIHIGPVNEGQAVRLGEVGSLLLTVAISTLTIEAAVALLLFPRMLIDGVPAGEALWQSIYYAAMAFTNTGFSPNAEGIGQFANDYWFLGALMTGVFLGSLGFPVLMTLARHWRTPRRWSVHVKLTLWTTTALMVIGMIFYIILEFDNPLTFGSLNAGDTIFQSLFMSVMTRSGGFATIDIADLHGSSMLLSDMLMFIGGGSASTAGGIKVTTLAVLFLAAFAEAQGKEQMEAFGRRIPSDILRLAVSVVLWGATTVAVSSILILHISKQALDVVLFDVISAFATVGLSTGLTAELPPEGVYVLAATMFMGRVGTVTLAAALAASQSRQLFKRPEERPIVG
;
A
#
# COMPACT_ATOMS: atom_id res chain seq x y z
N MET A 1 52.86 10.16 -42.76
CA MET A 1 51.89 9.05 -43.00
C MET A 1 50.91 9.02 -41.84
N LYS A 2 49.75 9.69 -41.97
CA LYS A 2 48.67 9.70 -40.93
C LYS A 2 47.67 8.64 -41.34
N THR A 3 47.57 7.57 -40.56
CA THR A 3 46.52 6.58 -40.69
C THR A 3 45.26 7.06 -39.97
N GLN A 4 44.25 7.42 -40.75
CA GLN A 4 42.88 7.65 -40.26
C GLN A 4 42.23 6.32 -39.98
N THR A 5 41.81 6.12 -38.75
CA THR A 5 40.87 5.05 -38.37
C THR A 5 39.44 5.46 -38.75
N PRO A 6 38.63 4.62 -39.40
CA PRO A 6 37.26 4.97 -39.72
C PRO A 6 36.37 4.86 -38.46
N ASN A 7 35.75 5.98 -38.09
CA ASN A 7 34.63 6.01 -37.15
C ASN A 7 33.49 5.18 -37.71
N ALA A 8 33.32 3.98 -37.18
CA ALA A 8 32.09 3.20 -37.37
C ALA A 8 30.94 3.92 -36.65
N ARG A 9 30.16 4.71 -37.38
CA ARG A 9 28.84 5.18 -36.98
C ARG A 9 27.94 3.94 -36.92
N PHE A 10 27.66 3.47 -35.70
CA PHE A 10 26.54 2.58 -35.48
C PHE A 10 25.26 3.37 -35.79
N SER A 11 24.73 3.19 -36.99
CA SER A 11 23.38 3.64 -37.35
C SER A 11 22.37 2.95 -36.43
N SER A 12 21.73 3.75 -35.58
CA SER A 12 20.63 3.31 -34.76
C SER A 12 19.45 2.93 -35.66
N HIS A 13 19.04 1.67 -35.62
CA HIS A 13 17.79 1.18 -36.19
C HIS A 13 16.60 1.70 -35.41
N SER A 14 16.20 2.96 -35.67
CA SER A 14 15.01 3.55 -34.97
C SER A 14 13.97 4.11 -35.94
N ASP A 15 13.84 3.56 -37.16
CA ASP A 15 12.82 4.05 -38.10
C ASP A 15 11.42 3.49 -37.93
N THR A 16 11.19 2.58 -36.96
CA THR A 16 9.87 2.13 -36.59
C THR A 16 9.31 2.95 -35.43
N TRP A 17 7.99 3.28 -35.47
CA TRP A 17 7.30 3.97 -34.37
C TRP A 17 7.57 3.31 -33.00
N TYR A 18 7.72 2.00 -32.99
CA TYR A 18 8.08 1.21 -31.80
C TYR A 18 9.52 1.55 -31.30
N GLY A 19 10.48 1.79 -32.21
CA GLY A 19 11.83 2.22 -31.86
C GLY A 19 11.83 3.58 -31.17
N ARG A 20 11.05 4.55 -31.66
CA ARG A 20 10.95 5.91 -31.07
C ARG A 20 10.30 5.88 -29.69
N ILE A 21 9.23 5.10 -29.49
CA ILE A 21 8.61 4.92 -28.16
C ILE A 21 9.62 4.31 -27.20
N ARG A 22 10.31 3.26 -27.62
CA ARG A 22 11.33 2.59 -26.81
C ARG A 22 12.46 3.52 -26.40
N ASP A 23 13.00 4.31 -27.31
CA ASP A 23 14.10 5.27 -27.03
C ASP A 23 13.63 6.40 -26.11
N SER A 24 12.37 6.84 -26.24
CA SER A 24 11.74 7.81 -25.32
C SER A 24 11.56 7.23 -23.92
N VAL A 25 11.05 6.01 -23.81
CA VAL A 25 10.87 5.29 -22.53
C VAL A 25 12.25 5.06 -21.88
N ASP A 26 13.24 4.58 -22.63
CA ASP A 26 14.61 4.40 -22.14
C ASP A 26 15.22 5.71 -21.64
N GLY A 27 14.92 6.83 -22.31
CA GLY A 27 15.34 8.18 -21.88
C GLY A 27 14.72 8.58 -20.53
N ILE A 28 13.43 8.33 -20.34
CA ILE A 28 12.69 8.64 -19.10
C ILE A 28 13.16 7.73 -17.95
N VAL A 29 13.26 6.43 -18.20
CA VAL A 29 13.73 5.44 -17.21
C VAL A 29 15.13 5.78 -16.69
N ARG A 30 16.03 6.21 -17.58
CA ARG A 30 17.41 6.56 -17.20
C ARG A 30 17.50 7.88 -16.43
N LYS A 31 16.66 8.87 -16.79
CA LYS A 31 16.72 10.22 -16.21
C LYS A 31 16.00 10.30 -14.85
N SER A 32 14.84 9.64 -14.69
CA SER A 32 14.04 9.73 -13.46
C SER A 32 13.14 8.50 -13.29
N PRO A 33 13.62 7.47 -12.57
CA PRO A 33 12.82 6.26 -12.30
C PRO A 33 11.50 6.54 -11.57
N SER A 34 11.45 7.56 -10.70
CA SER A 34 10.22 7.97 -10.01
C SER A 34 9.15 8.47 -10.98
N ARG A 35 9.53 9.25 -12.01
CA ARG A 35 8.62 9.72 -13.07
C ARG A 35 8.12 8.55 -13.91
N PHE A 36 8.97 7.58 -14.17
CA PHE A 36 8.59 6.38 -14.90
C PHE A 36 7.59 5.54 -14.10
N ALA A 37 7.79 5.39 -12.79
CA ALA A 37 6.86 4.71 -11.91
C ALA A 37 5.47 5.39 -11.90
N LEU A 38 5.45 6.73 -11.79
CA LEU A 38 4.22 7.52 -11.89
C LEU A 38 3.50 7.28 -13.23
N PHE A 39 4.24 7.31 -14.34
CA PHE A 39 3.70 7.07 -15.68
C PHE A 39 3.10 5.66 -15.80
N VAL A 40 3.80 4.62 -15.31
CA VAL A 40 3.33 3.23 -15.37
C VAL A 40 2.04 3.07 -14.57
N PHE A 41 1.96 3.62 -13.36
CA PHE A 41 0.75 3.55 -12.53
C PHE A 41 -0.42 4.28 -13.18
N THR A 42 -0.20 5.49 -13.70
CA THR A 42 -1.23 6.24 -14.43
C THR A 42 -1.71 5.49 -15.67
N ALA A 43 -0.78 4.90 -16.44
CA ALA A 43 -1.13 4.11 -17.62
C ALA A 43 -1.96 2.86 -17.26
N LEU A 44 -1.65 2.19 -16.14
CA LEU A 44 -2.44 1.06 -15.65
C LEU A 44 -3.84 1.49 -15.19
N ILE A 45 -3.95 2.59 -14.47
CA ILE A 45 -5.25 3.14 -14.07
C ILE A 45 -6.10 3.44 -15.31
N LEU A 46 -5.53 4.10 -16.33
CA LEU A 46 -6.24 4.38 -17.59
C LEU A 46 -6.66 3.10 -18.30
N LEU A 47 -5.79 2.10 -18.35
CA LEU A 47 -6.11 0.78 -18.94
C LEU A 47 -7.26 0.11 -18.19
N PHE A 48 -7.20 0.05 -16.85
CA PHE A 48 -8.26 -0.55 -16.05
C PHE A 48 -9.56 0.26 -16.09
N THR A 49 -9.49 1.59 -16.14
CA THR A 49 -10.67 2.44 -16.41
C THR A 49 -11.36 2.04 -17.72
N LEU A 50 -10.57 1.89 -18.78
CA LEU A 50 -11.11 1.45 -20.08
C LEU A 50 -11.74 0.06 -19.98
N LEU A 51 -11.10 -0.89 -19.29
CA LEU A 51 -11.62 -2.24 -19.11
C LEU A 51 -12.91 -2.27 -18.27
N PHE A 52 -13.00 -1.49 -17.19
CA PHE A 52 -14.20 -1.37 -16.37
C PHE A 52 -15.34 -0.59 -17.07
N SER A 53 -15.03 0.25 -18.05
CA SER A 53 -16.04 0.93 -18.87
C SER A 53 -16.63 0.04 -19.98
N LEU A 54 -16.12 -1.19 -20.18
CA LEU A 54 -16.68 -2.10 -21.16
C LEU A 54 -18.02 -2.69 -20.67
N PRO A 55 -19.05 -2.80 -21.51
CA PRO A 55 -20.35 -3.37 -21.12
C PRO A 55 -20.25 -4.79 -20.54
N ILE A 56 -19.28 -5.59 -20.99
CA ILE A 56 -19.03 -6.94 -20.47
C ILE A 56 -18.53 -6.96 -19.03
N ALA A 57 -17.99 -5.85 -18.53
CA ALA A 57 -17.51 -5.75 -17.14
C ALA A 57 -18.65 -5.53 -16.14
N SER A 58 -19.77 -4.95 -16.57
CA SER A 58 -20.97 -4.74 -15.76
C SER A 58 -21.85 -5.98 -15.75
N ALA A 59 -22.53 -6.25 -14.63
CA ALA A 59 -23.47 -7.36 -14.48
C ALA A 59 -24.88 -7.06 -15.03
N GLY A 60 -25.21 -5.78 -15.29
CA GLY A 60 -26.49 -5.33 -15.80
C GLY A 60 -26.39 -4.78 -17.22
N ASP A 61 -27.58 -4.48 -17.82
CA ASP A 61 -27.66 -3.83 -19.12
C ASP A 61 -27.33 -2.32 -19.08
N THR A 62 -27.00 -1.77 -17.93
CA THR A 62 -26.65 -0.36 -17.74
C THR A 62 -25.14 -0.15 -17.87
N GLU A 63 -24.76 0.85 -18.68
CA GLU A 63 -23.38 1.28 -18.79
C GLU A 63 -22.87 1.82 -17.44
N THR A 64 -21.68 1.41 -17.04
CA THR A 64 -21.03 1.95 -15.83
C THR A 64 -20.65 3.43 -16.07
N PRO A 65 -21.10 4.37 -15.23
CA PRO A 65 -20.69 5.75 -15.33
C PRO A 65 -19.16 5.91 -15.28
N LEU A 66 -18.63 6.85 -16.05
CA LEU A 66 -17.17 7.02 -16.14
C LEU A 66 -16.50 7.29 -14.79
N HIS A 67 -17.15 8.04 -13.89
CA HIS A 67 -16.61 8.32 -12.57
C HIS A 67 -16.47 7.06 -11.70
N ASP A 68 -17.42 6.11 -11.79
CA ASP A 68 -17.36 4.83 -11.07
C ASP A 68 -16.29 3.90 -11.66
N ALA A 69 -16.16 3.87 -12.99
CA ALA A 69 -15.11 3.12 -13.67
C ALA A 69 -13.71 3.64 -13.30
N VAL A 70 -13.51 4.98 -13.29
CA VAL A 70 -12.25 5.62 -12.85
C VAL A 70 -11.98 5.32 -11.38
N PHE A 71 -12.98 5.51 -10.51
CA PHE A 71 -12.83 5.28 -9.07
C PHE A 71 -12.44 3.84 -8.77
N THR A 72 -13.18 2.88 -9.36
CA THR A 72 -12.87 1.45 -9.20
C THR A 72 -11.49 1.11 -9.73
N ALA A 73 -11.09 1.64 -10.90
CA ALA A 73 -9.75 1.42 -11.45
C ALA A 73 -8.65 1.97 -10.53
N VAL A 74 -8.84 3.17 -9.97
CA VAL A 74 -7.90 3.75 -9.00
C VAL A 74 -7.87 2.93 -7.72
N SER A 75 -9.03 2.56 -7.16
CA SER A 75 -9.14 1.78 -5.94
C SER A 75 -8.48 0.40 -6.08
N VAL A 76 -8.70 -0.27 -7.21
CA VAL A 76 -8.10 -1.58 -7.53
C VAL A 76 -6.59 -1.49 -7.71
N ILE A 77 -6.08 -0.56 -8.49
CA ILE A 77 -4.63 -0.44 -8.77
C ILE A 77 -3.87 0.16 -7.58
N CYS A 78 -4.48 1.07 -6.84
CA CYS A 78 -3.91 1.58 -5.58
C CYS A 78 -4.12 0.61 -4.41
N VAL A 79 -4.91 -0.46 -4.61
CA VAL A 79 -5.19 -1.49 -3.60
C VAL A 79 -5.84 -0.85 -2.36
N THR A 80 -6.90 -0.07 -2.58
CA THR A 80 -7.53 0.71 -1.51
C THR A 80 -8.73 0.01 -0.91
N GLY A 81 -9.65 -0.51 -1.75
CA GLY A 81 -10.85 -1.19 -1.28
C GLY A 81 -12.09 -0.30 -1.12
N LEU A 82 -11.98 1.02 -1.28
CA LEU A 82 -13.15 1.90 -1.35
C LEU A 82 -13.90 1.70 -2.66
N SER A 83 -15.22 1.76 -2.63
CA SER A 83 -16.08 1.59 -3.79
C SER A 83 -17.27 2.57 -3.76
N THR A 84 -17.63 3.08 -4.93
CA THR A 84 -18.85 3.88 -5.16
C THR A 84 -20.04 3.00 -5.54
N VAL A 85 -19.81 1.73 -5.87
CA VAL A 85 -20.81 0.76 -6.26
C VAL A 85 -20.69 -0.53 -5.44
N ASN A 86 -21.76 -1.31 -5.35
CA ASN A 86 -21.68 -2.60 -4.67
C ASN A 86 -20.87 -3.58 -5.54
N MET A 87 -19.69 -4.01 -5.03
CA MET A 87 -18.73 -4.84 -5.76
C MET A 87 -19.28 -6.19 -6.18
N ALA A 88 -20.19 -6.77 -5.38
CA ALA A 88 -20.76 -8.09 -5.64
C ALA A 88 -21.83 -8.08 -6.74
N THR A 89 -22.64 -7.01 -6.82
CA THR A 89 -23.82 -6.96 -7.69
C THR A 89 -23.61 -6.14 -8.95
N HIS A 90 -22.69 -5.16 -8.93
CA HIS A 90 -22.45 -4.27 -10.06
C HIS A 90 -21.52 -4.91 -11.12
N TRP A 91 -20.50 -5.64 -10.70
CA TRP A 91 -19.51 -6.22 -11.62
C TRP A 91 -19.87 -7.63 -12.03
N SER A 92 -19.78 -7.92 -13.33
CA SER A 92 -19.91 -9.27 -13.89
C SER A 92 -18.78 -10.20 -13.41
N ALA A 93 -18.86 -11.49 -13.75
CA ALA A 93 -17.75 -12.42 -13.51
C ALA A 93 -16.43 -11.91 -14.14
N PHE A 94 -16.49 -11.32 -15.34
CA PHE A 94 -15.32 -10.72 -15.99
C PHE A 94 -14.81 -9.50 -15.19
N GLY A 95 -15.71 -8.61 -14.76
CA GLY A 95 -15.35 -7.46 -13.91
C GLY A 95 -14.68 -7.87 -12.60
N ASN A 96 -15.21 -8.90 -11.94
CA ASN A 96 -14.63 -9.43 -10.70
C ASN A 96 -13.25 -10.09 -10.93
N VAL A 97 -13.03 -10.77 -12.05
CA VAL A 97 -11.69 -11.26 -12.43
C VAL A 97 -10.73 -10.10 -12.67
N LEU A 98 -11.18 -9.02 -13.32
CA LEU A 98 -10.36 -7.80 -13.47
C LEU A 98 -9.98 -7.20 -12.11
N VAL A 99 -10.90 -7.18 -11.14
CA VAL A 99 -10.61 -6.71 -9.76
C VAL A 99 -9.48 -7.54 -9.16
N VAL A 100 -9.59 -8.88 -9.15
CA VAL A 100 -8.56 -9.77 -8.58
C VAL A 100 -7.21 -9.61 -9.28
N VAL A 101 -7.20 -9.54 -10.60
CA VAL A 101 -5.96 -9.33 -11.38
C VAL A 101 -5.37 -7.95 -11.09
N GLY A 102 -6.21 -6.92 -11.04
CA GLY A 102 -5.77 -5.54 -10.82
C GLY A 102 -5.17 -5.32 -9.43
N VAL A 103 -5.79 -5.86 -8.36
CA VAL A 103 -5.24 -5.74 -6.99
C VAL A 103 -3.93 -6.50 -6.84
N ASN A 104 -3.77 -7.64 -7.50
CA ASN A 104 -2.50 -8.36 -7.53
C ASN A 104 -1.40 -7.58 -8.23
N ILE A 105 -1.70 -6.94 -9.35
CA ILE A 105 -0.76 -6.04 -10.06
C ILE A 105 -0.40 -4.85 -9.17
N GLY A 106 -1.39 -4.16 -8.60
CA GLY A 106 -1.19 -3.01 -7.69
C GLY A 106 -0.43 -3.36 -6.41
N GLY A 107 -0.70 -4.55 -5.85
CA GLY A 107 -0.08 -5.09 -4.63
C GLY A 107 1.42 -5.36 -4.75
N MET A 108 1.93 -5.61 -5.97
CA MET A 108 3.38 -5.79 -6.17
C MET A 108 4.22 -4.56 -5.83
N GLY A 109 3.60 -3.40 -5.63
CA GLY A 109 4.27 -2.15 -5.29
C GLY A 109 4.71 -1.32 -6.50
N VAL A 110 4.70 0.01 -6.30
CA VAL A 110 4.87 1.00 -7.38
C VAL A 110 6.22 0.90 -8.09
N LEU A 111 7.32 0.84 -7.33
CA LEU A 111 8.66 0.79 -7.91
C LEU A 111 9.01 -0.59 -8.48
N THR A 112 8.49 -1.65 -7.85
CA THR A 112 8.65 -3.03 -8.32
C THR A 112 7.98 -3.20 -9.67
N LEU A 113 6.72 -2.74 -9.79
CA LEU A 113 5.95 -2.80 -11.02
C LEU A 113 6.57 -1.95 -12.14
N ALA A 114 7.01 -0.73 -11.82
CA ALA A 114 7.71 0.13 -12.79
C ALA A 114 9.00 -0.53 -13.30
N SER A 115 9.74 -1.20 -12.42
CA SER A 115 10.96 -1.91 -12.78
C SER A 115 10.68 -3.12 -13.67
N LEU A 116 9.59 -3.85 -13.38
CA LEU A 116 9.13 -4.96 -14.22
C LEU A 116 8.78 -4.47 -15.62
N MET A 117 7.97 -3.41 -15.71
CA MET A 117 7.58 -2.81 -16.99
C MET A 117 8.81 -2.28 -17.75
N GLY A 118 9.78 -1.66 -17.06
CA GLY A 118 11.03 -1.25 -17.64
C GLY A 118 11.85 -2.42 -18.22
N LEU A 119 11.86 -3.59 -17.54
CA LEU A 119 12.50 -4.81 -18.05
C LEU A 119 11.82 -5.34 -19.31
N VAL A 120 10.49 -5.38 -19.33
CA VAL A 120 9.69 -5.88 -20.45
C VAL A 120 9.89 -4.99 -21.70
N ILE A 121 9.85 -3.67 -21.52
CA ILE A 121 9.90 -2.70 -22.64
C ILE A 121 11.33 -2.54 -23.15
N SER A 122 12.31 -2.41 -22.27
CA SER A 122 13.68 -1.95 -22.64
C SER A 122 14.72 -3.06 -22.66
N ARG A 123 14.44 -4.22 -22.08
CA ARG A 123 15.39 -5.33 -21.85
C ARG A 123 16.71 -4.91 -21.18
N ARG A 124 16.89 -3.64 -20.84
CA ARG A 124 18.09 -3.08 -20.19
C ARG A 124 17.70 -2.01 -19.19
N LEU A 125 17.46 -2.41 -17.94
CA LEU A 125 17.31 -1.44 -16.85
C LEU A 125 18.63 -0.71 -16.61
N GLY A 126 18.59 0.62 -16.57
CA GLY A 126 19.71 1.43 -16.09
C GLY A 126 20.02 1.11 -14.62
N LEU A 127 21.30 1.29 -14.22
CA LEU A 127 21.78 0.99 -12.87
C LEU A 127 20.91 1.64 -11.76
N ARG A 128 20.46 2.87 -11.96
CA ARG A 128 19.59 3.60 -11.00
C ARG A 128 18.21 2.95 -10.83
N ALA A 129 17.57 2.51 -11.91
CA ALA A 129 16.27 1.84 -11.85
C ALA A 129 16.38 0.47 -11.15
N LYS A 130 17.47 -0.26 -11.39
CA LYS A 130 17.77 -1.51 -10.68
C LYS A 130 17.99 -1.30 -9.17
N LEU A 131 18.70 -0.23 -8.79
CA LEU A 131 18.92 0.13 -7.40
C LEU A 131 17.61 0.50 -6.69
N MET A 132 16.71 1.23 -7.34
CA MET A 132 15.41 1.59 -6.77
C MET A 132 14.48 0.39 -6.62
N ALA A 133 14.40 -0.51 -7.60
CA ALA A 133 13.64 -1.74 -7.46
C ALA A 133 14.16 -2.63 -6.32
N ALA A 134 15.50 -2.70 -6.19
CA ALA A 134 16.13 -3.42 -5.09
C ALA A 134 15.85 -2.74 -3.73
N SER A 135 15.67 -1.42 -3.68
CA SER A 135 15.36 -0.68 -2.46
C SER A 135 13.91 -0.84 -2.02
N ASP A 136 12.97 -0.91 -2.96
CA ASP A 136 11.55 -1.19 -2.69
C ASP A 136 11.37 -2.62 -2.14
N SER A 137 12.09 -3.57 -2.75
CA SER A 137 12.05 -4.98 -2.30
C SER A 137 12.92 -5.26 -1.06
N ASN A 138 13.91 -4.41 -0.75
CA ASN A 138 14.81 -4.55 0.39
C ASN A 138 15.44 -3.22 0.81
N PRO A 139 14.75 -2.41 1.65
CA PRO A 139 15.22 -1.10 2.11
C PRO A 139 16.59 -1.12 2.81
N SER A 140 16.99 -2.25 3.39
CA SER A 140 18.29 -2.38 4.07
C SER A 140 19.49 -2.43 3.11
N ARG A 141 19.27 -2.46 1.81
CA ARG A 141 20.32 -2.45 0.78
C ARG A 141 20.62 -1.07 0.18
N ILE A 142 19.98 -0.01 0.66
CA ILE A 142 20.29 1.36 0.25
C ILE A 142 21.63 1.76 0.86
N HIS A 143 22.73 1.51 0.14
CA HIS A 143 24.02 2.10 0.45
C HIS A 143 24.19 3.36 -0.38
N ILE A 144 24.17 4.51 0.29
CA ILE A 144 24.51 5.81 -0.25
C ILE A 144 26.04 5.88 -0.33
N GLY A 145 26.61 5.43 -1.46
CA GLY A 145 28.04 5.46 -1.71
C GLY A 145 28.40 5.07 -3.15
N PRO A 146 29.65 5.24 -3.60
CA PRO A 146 30.08 4.79 -4.92
C PRO A 146 29.87 3.27 -5.05
N VAL A 147 29.23 2.87 -6.15
CA VAL A 147 28.89 1.47 -6.43
C VAL A 147 30.16 0.71 -6.79
N ASN A 148 30.57 -0.24 -5.97
CA ASN A 148 31.69 -1.14 -6.28
C ASN A 148 31.27 -2.25 -7.27
N GLU A 149 32.21 -2.78 -8.05
CA GLU A 149 31.97 -3.82 -9.06
C GLU A 149 31.20 -5.05 -8.50
N GLY A 150 31.43 -5.44 -7.24
CA GLY A 150 30.71 -6.52 -6.56
C GLY A 150 29.21 -6.24 -6.30
N GLN A 151 28.79 -4.96 -6.35
CA GLN A 151 27.36 -4.58 -6.27
C GLN A 151 26.71 -4.65 -7.66
N ALA A 152 27.46 -4.39 -8.73
CA ALA A 152 26.96 -4.48 -10.11
C ALA A 152 26.58 -5.95 -10.47
N VAL A 153 27.30 -6.93 -9.98
CA VAL A 153 26.98 -8.37 -10.16
C VAL A 153 25.68 -8.76 -9.45
N ARG A 154 25.40 -8.19 -8.26
CA ARG A 154 24.14 -8.43 -7.52
C ARG A 154 22.92 -7.74 -8.17
N LEU A 155 23.12 -6.75 -9.01
CA LEU A 155 22.05 -6.05 -9.74
C LEU A 155 21.50 -6.87 -10.94
N GLY A 156 22.22 -7.92 -11.37
CA GLY A 156 21.70 -8.94 -12.31
C GLY A 156 20.53 -9.76 -11.74
N GLU A 157 20.38 -9.79 -10.41
CA GLU A 157 19.36 -10.57 -9.69
C GLU A 157 18.00 -9.84 -9.53
N VAL A 158 17.82 -8.63 -10.07
CA VAL A 158 16.55 -7.89 -9.90
C VAL A 158 15.37 -8.65 -10.50
N GLY A 159 15.57 -9.31 -11.65
CA GLY A 159 14.53 -10.15 -12.25
C GLY A 159 14.12 -11.32 -11.33
N SER A 160 15.08 -11.92 -10.64
CA SER A 160 14.81 -13.00 -9.69
C SER A 160 14.12 -12.51 -8.42
N LEU A 161 14.40 -11.27 -7.98
CA LEU A 161 13.69 -10.65 -6.86
C LEU A 161 12.21 -10.39 -7.20
N LEU A 162 11.93 -9.84 -8.39
CA LEU A 162 10.57 -9.59 -8.86
C LEU A 162 9.76 -10.89 -8.97
N LEU A 163 10.38 -11.92 -9.53
CA LEU A 163 9.76 -13.25 -9.61
C LEU A 163 9.52 -13.83 -8.21
N THR A 164 10.44 -13.63 -7.28
CA THR A 164 10.30 -14.10 -5.89
C THR A 164 9.15 -13.38 -5.19
N VAL A 165 8.97 -12.07 -5.40
CA VAL A 165 7.82 -11.31 -4.87
C VAL A 165 6.51 -11.89 -5.42
N ALA A 166 6.39 -12.05 -6.75
CA ALA A 166 5.19 -12.58 -7.37
C ALA A 166 4.86 -14.01 -6.90
N ILE A 167 5.86 -14.91 -6.85
CA ILE A 167 5.67 -16.29 -6.35
C ILE A 167 5.29 -16.26 -4.86
N SER A 168 5.91 -15.42 -4.04
CA SER A 168 5.57 -15.32 -2.62
C SER A 168 4.13 -14.84 -2.41
N THR A 169 3.67 -13.84 -3.18
CA THR A 169 2.30 -13.36 -3.18
C THR A 169 1.33 -14.50 -3.47
N LEU A 170 1.48 -15.16 -4.62
CA LEU A 170 0.60 -16.26 -5.02
C LEU A 170 0.63 -17.44 -4.04
N THR A 171 1.80 -17.73 -3.44
CA THR A 171 1.93 -18.83 -2.46
C THR A 171 1.17 -18.52 -1.18
N ILE A 172 1.24 -17.28 -0.68
CA ILE A 172 0.55 -16.87 0.55
C ILE A 172 -0.95 -16.78 0.29
N GLU A 173 -1.36 -16.20 -0.85
CA GLU A 173 -2.77 -16.18 -1.26
C GLU A 173 -3.35 -17.59 -1.38
N ALA A 174 -2.63 -18.50 -2.02
CA ALA A 174 -3.05 -19.90 -2.10
C ALA A 174 -3.17 -20.56 -0.72
N ALA A 175 -2.27 -20.27 0.21
CA ALA A 175 -2.35 -20.78 1.58
C ALA A 175 -3.57 -20.23 2.32
N VAL A 176 -3.87 -18.92 2.20
CA VAL A 176 -5.07 -18.30 2.79
C VAL A 176 -6.34 -18.85 2.15
N ALA A 177 -6.37 -19.00 0.81
CA ALA A 177 -7.51 -19.59 0.10
C ALA A 177 -7.75 -21.03 0.57
N LEU A 178 -6.70 -21.81 0.78
CA LEU A 178 -6.79 -23.18 1.29
C LEU A 178 -7.34 -23.24 2.72
N LEU A 179 -7.10 -22.22 3.53
CA LEU A 179 -7.71 -22.10 4.86
C LEU A 179 -9.19 -21.72 4.78
N LEU A 180 -9.58 -20.87 3.85
CA LEU A 180 -10.96 -20.39 3.68
C LEU A 180 -11.86 -21.41 3.01
N PHE A 181 -11.35 -22.14 2.01
CA PHE A 181 -12.15 -23.06 1.19
C PHE A 181 -12.91 -24.14 1.98
N PRO A 182 -12.29 -24.90 2.91
CA PRO A 182 -13.01 -25.90 3.70
C PRO A 182 -14.10 -25.28 4.57
N ARG A 183 -13.86 -24.06 5.08
CA ARG A 183 -14.83 -23.38 5.93
C ARG A 183 -16.09 -23.02 5.14
N MET A 184 -15.94 -22.48 3.93
CA MET A 184 -17.07 -22.16 3.05
C MET A 184 -17.88 -23.40 2.63
N LEU A 185 -17.21 -24.54 2.42
CA LEU A 185 -17.89 -25.80 2.15
C LEU A 185 -18.74 -26.28 3.35
N ILE A 186 -18.24 -26.09 4.57
CA ILE A 186 -18.98 -26.42 5.81
C ILE A 186 -20.22 -25.53 5.94
N ASP A 187 -20.16 -24.26 5.51
CA ASP A 187 -21.30 -23.35 5.49
C ASP A 187 -22.30 -23.66 4.36
N GLY A 188 -22.05 -24.69 3.56
CA GLY A 188 -22.95 -25.15 2.51
C GLY A 188 -22.85 -24.39 1.19
N VAL A 189 -21.81 -23.55 1.01
CA VAL A 189 -21.56 -22.86 -0.27
C VAL A 189 -21.18 -23.90 -1.35
N PRO A 190 -21.76 -23.84 -2.55
CA PRO A 190 -21.42 -24.76 -3.64
C PRO A 190 -19.91 -24.73 -3.93
N ALA A 191 -19.29 -25.88 -4.21
CA ALA A 191 -17.82 -26.01 -4.30
C ALA A 191 -17.16 -25.04 -5.29
N GLY A 192 -17.81 -24.78 -6.45
CA GLY A 192 -17.29 -23.82 -7.44
C GLY A 192 -17.29 -22.39 -6.94
N GLU A 193 -18.36 -21.99 -6.26
CA GLU A 193 -18.49 -20.66 -5.66
C GLU A 193 -17.58 -20.51 -4.44
N ALA A 194 -17.52 -21.53 -3.59
CA ALA A 194 -16.61 -21.57 -2.43
C ALA A 194 -15.15 -21.41 -2.85
N LEU A 195 -14.74 -22.05 -3.96
CA LEU A 195 -13.39 -21.89 -4.51
C LEU A 195 -13.15 -20.46 -4.98
N TRP A 196 -14.09 -19.88 -5.74
CA TRP A 196 -13.99 -18.51 -6.23
C TRP A 196 -13.92 -17.50 -5.08
N GLN A 197 -14.85 -17.59 -4.13
CA GLN A 197 -14.88 -16.68 -2.97
C GLN A 197 -13.59 -16.80 -2.14
N SER A 198 -13.09 -18.03 -1.93
CA SER A 198 -11.83 -18.25 -1.18
C SER A 198 -10.63 -17.62 -1.87
N ILE A 199 -10.52 -17.72 -3.20
CA ILE A 199 -9.46 -17.05 -3.98
C ILE A 199 -9.64 -15.53 -3.90
N TYR A 200 -10.85 -15.02 -4.05
CA TYR A 200 -11.16 -13.60 -4.00
C TYR A 200 -10.77 -13.01 -2.65
N TYR A 201 -11.28 -13.59 -1.54
CA TYR A 201 -10.97 -13.12 -0.19
C TYR A 201 -9.48 -13.24 0.15
N ALA A 202 -8.82 -14.30 -0.28
CA ALA A 202 -7.38 -14.48 -0.06
C ALA A 202 -6.56 -13.39 -0.78
N ALA A 203 -6.90 -13.08 -2.03
CA ALA A 203 -6.28 -12.00 -2.79
C ALA A 203 -6.52 -10.64 -2.10
N MET A 204 -7.78 -10.34 -1.72
CA MET A 204 -8.11 -9.07 -1.04
C MET A 204 -7.43 -8.94 0.32
N ALA A 205 -7.33 -10.03 1.10
CA ALA A 205 -6.67 -10.03 2.40
C ALA A 205 -5.16 -9.81 2.28
N PHE A 206 -4.46 -10.57 1.41
CA PHE A 206 -3.01 -10.44 1.28
C PHE A 206 -2.59 -9.15 0.59
N THR A 207 -3.34 -8.68 -0.41
CA THR A 207 -3.06 -7.39 -1.04
C THR A 207 -3.47 -6.21 -0.17
N ASN A 208 -4.15 -6.43 0.95
CA ASN A 208 -4.66 -5.40 1.84
C ASN A 208 -5.67 -4.47 1.17
N THR A 209 -6.62 -5.03 0.40
CA THR A 209 -7.59 -4.24 -0.36
C THR A 209 -8.96 -4.18 0.32
N GLY A 210 -9.48 -5.31 0.81
CA GLY A 210 -10.72 -5.33 1.60
C GLY A 210 -12.04 -5.40 0.81
N PHE A 211 -12.05 -5.55 -0.51
CA PHE A 211 -13.30 -5.80 -1.25
C PHE A 211 -13.93 -7.14 -0.88
N SER A 212 -15.26 -7.19 -0.91
CA SER A 212 -16.05 -8.41 -0.69
C SER A 212 -16.78 -8.83 -1.97
N PRO A 213 -16.82 -10.13 -2.30
CA PRO A 213 -17.68 -10.65 -3.36
C PRO A 213 -19.13 -10.83 -2.91
N ASN A 214 -19.45 -10.58 -1.63
CA ASN A 214 -20.79 -10.66 -1.07
C ASN A 214 -21.42 -9.28 -0.94
N ALA A 215 -22.71 -9.15 -1.27
CA ALA A 215 -23.44 -7.88 -1.29
C ALA A 215 -23.49 -7.20 0.09
N GLU A 216 -23.55 -7.99 1.17
CA GLU A 216 -23.61 -7.56 2.57
C GLU A 216 -22.20 -7.47 3.20
N GLY A 217 -21.15 -7.47 2.38
CA GLY A 217 -19.77 -7.48 2.88
C GLY A 217 -19.39 -8.78 3.59
N ILE A 218 -18.69 -8.68 4.70
CA ILE A 218 -18.30 -9.83 5.54
C ILE A 218 -19.10 -9.94 6.83
N GLY A 219 -20.15 -9.11 7.03
CA GLY A 219 -20.99 -9.11 8.24
C GLY A 219 -21.59 -10.48 8.57
N GLN A 220 -21.96 -11.26 7.55
CA GLN A 220 -22.46 -12.63 7.71
C GLN A 220 -21.48 -13.57 8.43
N PHE A 221 -20.17 -13.29 8.37
CA PHE A 221 -19.11 -14.06 9.04
C PHE A 221 -18.66 -13.45 10.37
N ALA A 222 -19.39 -12.48 10.93
CA ALA A 222 -19.00 -11.78 12.15
C ALA A 222 -18.70 -12.71 13.33
N ASN A 223 -19.40 -13.85 13.43
CA ASN A 223 -19.21 -14.85 14.48
C ASN A 223 -18.32 -16.03 14.07
N ASP A 224 -17.69 -15.96 12.89
CA ASP A 224 -16.83 -17.02 12.38
C ASP A 224 -15.35 -16.70 12.63
N TYR A 225 -14.84 -17.18 13.77
CA TYR A 225 -13.44 -17.00 14.15
C TYR A 225 -12.44 -17.62 13.17
N TRP A 226 -12.82 -18.72 12.49
CA TRP A 226 -11.95 -19.35 11.51
C TRP A 226 -11.80 -18.47 10.28
N PHE A 227 -12.94 -18.02 9.72
CA PHE A 227 -12.96 -17.16 8.54
C PHE A 227 -12.23 -15.83 8.80
N LEU A 228 -12.61 -15.13 9.87
CA LEU A 228 -11.98 -13.86 10.25
C LEU A 228 -10.51 -14.02 10.61
N GLY A 229 -10.13 -15.13 11.28
CA GLY A 229 -8.73 -15.43 11.60
C GLY A 229 -7.87 -15.67 10.36
N ALA A 230 -8.41 -16.33 9.33
CA ALA A 230 -7.73 -16.50 8.05
C ALA A 230 -7.53 -15.16 7.33
N LEU A 231 -8.56 -14.29 7.31
CA LEU A 231 -8.46 -12.94 6.76
C LEU A 231 -7.40 -12.10 7.51
N MET A 232 -7.48 -12.07 8.85
CA MET A 232 -6.47 -11.35 9.67
C MET A 232 -5.05 -11.82 9.37
N THR A 233 -4.86 -13.12 9.19
CA THR A 233 -3.54 -13.68 8.85
C THR A 233 -3.06 -13.16 7.49
N GLY A 234 -3.93 -13.16 6.47
CA GLY A 234 -3.63 -12.61 5.15
C GLY A 234 -3.23 -11.14 5.21
N VAL A 235 -4.07 -10.32 5.85
CA VAL A 235 -3.85 -8.87 6.02
C VAL A 235 -2.57 -8.59 6.80
N PHE A 236 -2.32 -9.29 7.89
CA PHE A 236 -1.11 -9.13 8.69
C PHE A 236 0.15 -9.45 7.89
N LEU A 237 0.18 -10.58 7.16
CA LEU A 237 1.32 -10.96 6.33
C LEU A 237 1.55 -9.95 5.20
N GLY A 238 0.48 -9.52 4.51
CA GLY A 238 0.55 -8.50 3.48
C GLY A 238 1.10 -7.16 3.98
N SER A 239 0.69 -6.76 5.20
CA SER A 239 1.12 -5.50 5.82
C SER A 239 2.57 -5.47 6.31
N LEU A 240 3.23 -6.61 6.53
CA LEU A 240 4.63 -6.66 7.02
C LEU A 240 5.65 -6.23 5.96
N GLY A 241 5.38 -6.53 4.69
CA GLY A 241 6.30 -6.29 3.58
C GLY A 241 7.25 -7.43 3.26
N PHE A 242 7.59 -7.55 1.98
CA PHE A 242 8.39 -8.66 1.45
C PHE A 242 9.76 -8.84 2.11
N PRO A 243 10.54 -7.78 2.45
CA PRO A 243 11.83 -7.95 3.13
C PRO A 243 11.69 -8.58 4.51
N VAL A 244 10.61 -8.25 5.22
CA VAL A 244 10.31 -8.83 6.54
C VAL A 244 9.92 -10.29 6.38
N LEU A 245 8.98 -10.60 5.46
CA LEU A 245 8.53 -11.95 5.17
C LEU A 245 9.70 -12.88 4.77
N MET A 246 10.58 -12.41 3.88
CA MET A 246 11.76 -13.17 3.47
C MET A 246 12.75 -13.41 4.61
N THR A 247 12.92 -12.41 5.48
CA THR A 247 13.81 -12.57 6.64
C THR A 247 13.21 -13.56 7.63
N LEU A 248 11.91 -13.48 7.88
CA LEU A 248 11.21 -14.44 8.74
C LEU A 248 11.28 -15.85 8.17
N ALA A 249 11.01 -16.06 6.88
CA ALA A 249 11.06 -17.36 6.24
C ALA A 249 12.45 -18.02 6.34
N ARG A 250 13.53 -17.21 6.25
CA ARG A 250 14.91 -17.72 6.30
C ARG A 250 15.49 -17.82 7.70
N HIS A 251 15.12 -16.93 8.61
CA HIS A 251 15.78 -16.72 9.90
C HIS A 251 14.81 -16.65 11.09
N TRP A 252 13.63 -17.28 11.02
CA TRP A 252 12.64 -17.22 12.09
C TRP A 252 13.16 -17.74 13.45
N ARG A 253 14.07 -18.73 13.43
CA ARG A 253 14.69 -19.30 14.64
C ARG A 253 15.88 -18.50 15.16
N THR A 254 16.35 -17.47 14.43
CA THR A 254 17.53 -16.69 14.82
C THR A 254 17.26 -15.19 14.82
N PRO A 255 16.42 -14.65 15.78
CA PRO A 255 16.05 -13.22 15.84
C PRO A 255 17.24 -12.27 15.97
N ARG A 256 18.38 -12.76 16.47
CA ARG A 256 19.62 -11.97 16.56
C ARG A 256 20.16 -11.54 15.19
N ARG A 257 19.82 -12.26 14.12
CA ARG A 257 20.23 -11.95 12.74
C ARG A 257 19.27 -10.99 12.02
N TRP A 258 18.15 -10.61 12.65
CA TRP A 258 17.19 -9.69 12.06
C TRP A 258 17.77 -8.29 12.00
N SER A 259 17.59 -7.63 10.86
CA SER A 259 17.95 -6.22 10.68
C SER A 259 17.12 -5.30 11.59
N VAL A 260 17.60 -4.08 11.84
CA VAL A 260 16.83 -3.05 12.56
C VAL A 260 15.47 -2.82 11.90
N HIS A 261 15.41 -2.79 10.57
CA HIS A 261 14.17 -2.65 9.81
C HIS A 261 13.14 -3.72 10.17
N VAL A 262 13.52 -5.00 10.16
CA VAL A 262 12.62 -6.12 10.50
C VAL A 262 12.12 -6.00 11.95
N LYS A 263 13.02 -5.71 12.88
CA LYS A 263 12.66 -5.54 14.31
C LYS A 263 11.72 -4.37 14.51
N LEU A 264 12.02 -3.19 13.94
CA LEU A 264 11.17 -2.01 14.04
C LEU A 264 9.77 -2.29 13.44
N THR A 265 9.71 -2.89 12.24
CA THR A 265 8.42 -3.21 11.61
C THR A 265 7.59 -4.14 12.49
N LEU A 266 8.14 -5.25 12.95
CA LEU A 266 7.41 -6.23 13.77
C LEU A 266 6.96 -5.63 15.10
N TRP A 267 7.88 -5.00 15.85
CA TRP A 267 7.57 -4.41 17.15
C TRP A 267 6.52 -3.31 17.04
N THR A 268 6.68 -2.37 16.10
CA THR A 268 5.73 -1.26 15.94
C THR A 268 4.38 -1.77 15.45
N THR A 269 4.34 -2.71 14.49
CA THR A 269 3.10 -3.30 14.01
C THR A 269 2.34 -4.01 15.14
N THR A 270 3.01 -4.87 15.89
CA THR A 270 2.39 -5.61 16.99
C THR A 270 1.94 -4.68 18.12
N ALA A 271 2.77 -3.68 18.48
CA ALA A 271 2.41 -2.71 19.49
C ALA A 271 1.14 -1.93 19.12
N LEU A 272 1.06 -1.43 17.88
CA LEU A 272 -0.12 -0.70 17.40
C LEU A 272 -1.37 -1.59 17.32
N MET A 273 -1.23 -2.87 16.95
CA MET A 273 -2.35 -3.83 16.99
C MET A 273 -2.87 -4.03 18.41
N VAL A 274 -1.98 -4.25 19.38
CA VAL A 274 -2.38 -4.45 20.79
C VAL A 274 -2.99 -3.17 21.36
N ILE A 275 -2.38 -2.02 21.11
CA ILE A 275 -2.91 -0.72 21.53
C ILE A 275 -4.29 -0.48 20.93
N GLY A 276 -4.45 -0.66 19.61
CA GLY A 276 -5.74 -0.52 18.95
C GLY A 276 -6.81 -1.45 19.53
N MET A 277 -6.50 -2.74 19.72
CA MET A 277 -7.40 -3.69 20.34
C MET A 277 -7.85 -3.22 21.73
N ILE A 278 -6.92 -2.81 22.60
CA ILE A 278 -7.25 -2.36 23.96
C ILE A 278 -8.15 -1.11 23.91
N PHE A 279 -7.84 -0.15 23.04
CA PHE A 279 -8.65 1.06 22.94
C PHE A 279 -10.04 0.78 22.36
N TYR A 280 -10.19 -0.11 21.36
CA TYR A 280 -11.52 -0.49 20.88
C TYR A 280 -12.36 -1.16 21.97
N ILE A 281 -11.78 -2.04 22.78
CA ILE A 281 -12.49 -2.64 23.94
C ILE A 281 -12.98 -1.54 24.89
N ILE A 282 -12.13 -0.54 25.20
CA ILE A 282 -12.48 0.51 26.17
C ILE A 282 -13.51 1.49 25.61
N LEU A 283 -13.39 1.85 24.33
CA LEU A 283 -14.19 2.91 23.72
C LEU A 283 -15.55 2.42 23.22
N GLU A 284 -15.68 1.13 22.89
CA GLU A 284 -16.90 0.53 22.35
C GLU A 284 -17.62 -0.38 23.37
N PHE A 285 -17.14 -0.42 24.61
CA PHE A 285 -17.66 -1.30 25.65
C PHE A 285 -19.17 -1.13 25.91
N ASP A 286 -19.68 0.08 25.85
CA ASP A 286 -21.05 0.46 26.11
C ASP A 286 -21.88 0.72 24.85
N ASN A 287 -21.32 0.53 23.66
CA ASN A 287 -22.01 0.75 22.39
C ASN A 287 -22.82 -0.51 21.97
N PRO A 288 -24.15 -0.52 22.11
CA PRO A 288 -24.96 -1.69 21.80
C PRO A 288 -25.02 -2.01 20.30
N LEU A 289 -24.70 -1.07 19.42
CA LEU A 289 -24.70 -1.25 17.97
C LEU A 289 -23.43 -1.95 17.47
N THR A 290 -22.37 -1.93 18.28
CA THR A 290 -21.07 -2.52 17.93
C THR A 290 -20.68 -3.65 18.89
N PHE A 291 -19.88 -3.39 19.91
CA PHE A 291 -19.31 -4.42 20.77
C PHE A 291 -20.03 -4.59 22.12
N GLY A 292 -20.85 -3.63 22.55
CA GLY A 292 -21.52 -3.67 23.86
C GLY A 292 -22.54 -4.79 24.02
N SER A 293 -23.08 -5.34 22.92
CA SER A 293 -23.99 -6.49 22.93
C SER A 293 -23.28 -7.84 22.90
N LEU A 294 -21.97 -7.87 22.71
CA LEU A 294 -21.16 -9.08 22.56
C LEU A 294 -20.72 -9.63 23.92
N ASN A 295 -20.44 -10.93 23.97
CA ASN A 295 -19.76 -11.52 25.12
C ASN A 295 -18.27 -11.11 25.16
N ALA A 296 -17.62 -11.25 26.32
CA ALA A 296 -16.23 -10.80 26.50
C ALA A 296 -15.23 -11.45 25.52
N GLY A 297 -15.44 -12.70 25.10
CA GLY A 297 -14.58 -13.39 24.14
C GLY A 297 -14.74 -12.80 22.75
N ASP A 298 -15.98 -12.59 22.31
CA ASP A 298 -16.29 -11.98 21.02
C ASP A 298 -15.81 -10.53 20.96
N THR A 299 -16.00 -9.76 22.04
CA THR A 299 -15.50 -8.37 22.14
C THR A 299 -13.99 -8.29 21.93
N ILE A 300 -13.20 -9.15 22.60
CA ILE A 300 -11.75 -9.21 22.43
C ILE A 300 -11.37 -9.55 20.99
N PHE A 301 -12.05 -10.56 20.41
CA PHE A 301 -11.74 -11.00 19.06
C PHE A 301 -12.11 -9.96 18.00
N GLN A 302 -13.30 -9.36 18.10
CA GLN A 302 -13.75 -8.30 17.18
C GLN A 302 -12.91 -7.03 17.31
N SER A 303 -12.51 -6.65 18.52
CA SER A 303 -11.59 -5.53 18.73
C SER A 303 -10.21 -5.78 18.14
N LEU A 304 -9.70 -7.02 18.23
CA LEU A 304 -8.46 -7.42 17.55
C LEU A 304 -8.64 -7.38 16.03
N PHE A 305 -9.76 -7.89 15.52
CA PHE A 305 -10.10 -7.87 14.11
C PHE A 305 -10.12 -6.44 13.57
N MET A 306 -10.88 -5.53 14.22
CA MET A 306 -10.92 -4.11 13.85
C MET A 306 -9.53 -3.47 13.88
N SER A 307 -8.74 -3.74 14.92
CA SER A 307 -7.37 -3.20 15.03
C SER A 307 -6.44 -3.69 13.92
N VAL A 308 -6.62 -4.91 13.43
CA VAL A 308 -5.87 -5.42 12.26
C VAL A 308 -6.37 -4.75 10.99
N MET A 309 -7.69 -4.64 10.81
CA MET A 309 -8.30 -4.13 9.58
C MET A 309 -8.07 -2.63 9.37
N THR A 310 -8.06 -1.82 10.42
CA THR A 310 -7.69 -0.39 10.35
C THR A 310 -6.25 -0.16 9.90
N ARG A 311 -5.42 -1.20 9.89
CA ARG A 311 -4.05 -1.13 9.40
C ARG A 311 -3.93 -1.56 7.94
N SER A 312 -4.80 -1.03 7.10
CA SER A 312 -4.89 -1.27 5.66
C SER A 312 -5.52 -2.62 5.28
N GLY A 313 -6.44 -3.17 6.10
CA GLY A 313 -7.13 -4.41 5.78
C GLY A 313 -8.45 -4.26 5.04
N GLY A 314 -9.17 -3.17 5.33
CA GLY A 314 -10.37 -2.74 4.63
C GLY A 314 -11.65 -3.55 4.89
N PHE A 315 -11.59 -4.64 5.65
CA PHE A 315 -12.78 -5.42 5.99
C PHE A 315 -13.42 -4.94 7.30
N ALA A 316 -14.74 -4.89 7.35
CA ALA A 316 -15.51 -4.57 8.55
C ALA A 316 -16.60 -5.62 8.77
N THR A 317 -16.78 -6.05 10.02
CA THR A 317 -17.86 -6.93 10.48
C THR A 317 -19.03 -6.16 11.07
N ILE A 318 -18.84 -4.86 11.31
CA ILE A 318 -19.80 -3.90 11.86
C ILE A 318 -19.93 -2.73 10.89
N ASP A 319 -21.01 -1.98 10.98
CA ASP A 319 -21.12 -0.70 10.30
C ASP A 319 -20.18 0.32 10.97
N ILE A 320 -19.30 0.93 10.17
CA ILE A 320 -18.35 1.92 10.66
C ILE A 320 -19.05 3.20 11.13
N ALA A 321 -20.20 3.53 10.55
CA ALA A 321 -21.01 4.67 10.95
C ALA A 321 -21.58 4.54 12.37
N ASP A 322 -21.69 3.33 12.88
CA ASP A 322 -22.18 3.05 14.24
C ASP A 322 -21.12 3.16 15.34
N LEU A 323 -19.85 3.38 14.97
CA LEU A 323 -18.77 3.60 15.92
C LEU A 323 -18.94 4.92 16.69
N HIS A 324 -18.56 4.93 17.96
CA HIS A 324 -18.39 6.20 18.68
C HIS A 324 -17.37 7.11 17.99
N GLY A 325 -17.57 8.43 18.02
CA GLY A 325 -16.64 9.39 17.42
C GLY A 325 -15.21 9.28 17.95
N SER A 326 -15.03 8.82 19.21
CA SER A 326 -13.72 8.51 19.79
C SER A 326 -13.05 7.33 19.11
N SER A 327 -13.81 6.30 18.75
CA SER A 327 -13.33 5.11 18.03
C SER A 327 -13.07 5.42 16.55
N MET A 328 -13.84 6.30 15.94
CA MET A 328 -13.57 6.82 14.60
C MET A 328 -12.23 7.56 14.58
N LEU A 329 -11.98 8.45 15.53
CA LEU A 329 -10.70 9.18 15.66
C LEU A 329 -9.53 8.22 15.91
N LEU A 330 -9.71 7.20 16.77
CA LEU A 330 -8.71 6.15 16.96
C LEU A 330 -8.41 5.42 15.64
N SER A 331 -9.46 5.06 14.91
CA SER A 331 -9.33 4.43 13.59
C SER A 331 -8.55 5.31 12.62
N ASP A 332 -8.84 6.61 12.57
CA ASP A 332 -8.13 7.60 11.76
C ASP A 332 -6.63 7.61 12.07
N MET A 333 -6.27 7.62 13.36
CA MET A 333 -4.86 7.58 13.78
C MET A 333 -4.17 6.28 13.36
N LEU A 334 -4.86 5.13 13.51
CA LEU A 334 -4.33 3.82 13.14
C LEU A 334 -4.23 3.66 11.61
N MET A 335 -5.22 4.13 10.86
CA MET A 335 -5.25 4.11 9.40
C MET A 335 -4.16 4.99 8.79
N PHE A 336 -3.94 6.20 9.33
CA PHE A 336 -2.89 7.10 8.85
C PHE A 336 -1.50 6.48 8.92
N ILE A 337 -1.30 5.58 9.92
CA ILE A 337 -0.09 4.77 10.08
C ILE A 337 -0.33 3.40 9.44
N GLY A 338 -0.09 3.29 8.15
CA GLY A 338 -0.29 2.06 7.37
C GLY A 338 0.65 0.92 7.77
N GLY A 339 1.00 0.07 6.80
CA GLY A 339 1.86 -1.10 7.04
C GLY A 339 3.36 -0.83 7.01
N GLY A 340 4.14 -1.91 6.90
CA GLY A 340 5.59 -1.88 6.77
C GLY A 340 6.06 -1.33 5.42
N SER A 341 7.33 -0.97 5.34
CA SER A 341 7.93 -0.56 4.08
C SER A 341 8.04 -1.74 3.12
N ALA A 342 7.81 -1.49 1.84
CA ALA A 342 7.73 -2.51 0.79
C ALA A 342 6.65 -3.58 1.06
N SER A 343 5.52 -3.16 1.64
CA SER A 343 4.33 -3.98 1.85
C SER A 343 3.25 -3.65 0.81
N THR A 344 2.21 -4.47 0.79
CA THR A 344 0.99 -4.21 0.01
C THR A 344 0.19 -3.03 0.56
N ALA A 345 0.27 -2.74 1.86
CA ALA A 345 -0.39 -1.63 2.53
C ALA A 345 0.10 -0.26 2.06
N GLY A 346 -0.79 0.73 2.04
CA GLY A 346 -0.47 2.13 1.71
C GLY A 346 -0.11 3.00 2.91
N GLY A 347 -0.40 4.29 2.83
CA GLY A 347 -0.20 5.25 3.91
C GLY A 347 1.24 5.49 4.34
N ILE A 348 1.39 6.16 5.50
CA ILE A 348 2.69 6.39 6.14
C ILE A 348 3.15 5.07 6.78
N LYS A 349 4.42 4.72 6.58
CA LYS A 349 4.93 3.43 7.02
C LYS A 349 5.18 3.39 8.54
N VAL A 350 4.95 2.22 9.14
CA VAL A 350 5.22 2.02 10.59
C VAL A 350 6.66 2.33 10.97
N THR A 351 7.61 2.11 10.05
CA THR A 351 9.01 2.46 10.26
C THR A 351 9.22 3.98 10.30
N THR A 352 8.43 4.76 9.54
CA THR A 352 8.45 6.23 9.58
C THR A 352 8.00 6.72 10.96
N LEU A 353 6.88 6.19 11.47
CA LEU A 353 6.42 6.48 12.83
C LEU A 353 7.48 6.11 13.87
N ALA A 354 8.02 4.89 13.79
CA ALA A 354 9.03 4.41 14.73
C ALA A 354 10.26 5.33 14.76
N VAL A 355 10.72 5.81 13.61
CA VAL A 355 11.86 6.75 13.52
C VAL A 355 11.52 8.09 14.19
N LEU A 356 10.31 8.62 13.98
CA LEU A 356 9.86 9.86 14.62
C LEU A 356 9.81 9.73 16.16
N PHE A 357 9.24 8.63 16.65
CA PHE A 357 9.23 8.36 18.11
C PHE A 357 10.63 8.18 18.68
N LEU A 358 11.51 7.45 17.98
CA LEU A 358 12.91 7.30 18.41
C LEU A 358 13.65 8.62 18.44
N ALA A 359 13.40 9.52 17.49
CA ALA A 359 13.98 10.86 17.46
C ALA A 359 13.49 11.70 18.63
N ALA A 360 12.16 11.75 18.85
CA ALA A 360 11.56 12.47 19.96
C ALA A 360 12.05 11.95 21.32
N PHE A 361 12.20 10.64 21.45
CA PHE A 361 12.70 10.01 22.66
C PHE A 361 14.20 10.26 22.90
N ALA A 362 15.01 10.25 21.84
CA ALA A 362 16.43 10.61 21.92
C ALA A 362 16.63 12.07 22.34
N GLU A 363 15.84 12.99 21.77
CA GLU A 363 15.83 14.42 22.12
C GLU A 363 15.43 14.62 23.59
N ALA A 364 14.35 13.96 24.04
CA ALA A 364 13.91 14.02 25.44
C ALA A 364 14.96 13.49 26.44
N GLN A 365 15.86 12.61 25.99
CA GLN A 365 16.98 12.11 26.79
C GLN A 365 18.28 12.91 26.61
N GLY A 366 18.28 13.97 25.81
CA GLY A 366 19.47 14.76 25.52
C GLY A 366 20.54 13.98 24.71
N LYS A 367 20.17 12.97 23.98
CA LYS A 367 21.09 12.16 23.16
C LYS A 367 21.24 12.78 21.77
N GLU A 368 22.47 12.97 21.33
CA GLU A 368 22.75 13.48 19.97
C GLU A 368 22.40 12.49 18.85
N GLN A 369 22.23 11.22 19.19
CA GLN A 369 22.08 10.15 18.19
C GLN A 369 20.86 9.29 18.48
N MET A 370 20.11 9.01 17.42
CA MET A 370 19.02 8.03 17.47
C MET A 370 19.60 6.62 17.40
N GLU A 371 19.22 5.77 18.34
CA GLU A 371 19.64 4.38 18.40
C GLU A 371 18.44 3.44 18.55
N ALA A 372 18.50 2.29 17.86
CA ALA A 372 17.54 1.20 18.02
C ALA A 372 18.26 -0.14 17.94
N PHE A 373 17.98 -1.04 18.89
CA PHE A 373 18.52 -2.39 18.93
C PHE A 373 20.06 -2.44 18.84
N GLY A 374 20.75 -1.48 19.46
CA GLY A 374 22.21 -1.36 19.47
C GLY A 374 22.79 -0.89 18.12
N ARG A 375 21.99 -0.22 17.30
CA ARG A 375 22.42 0.36 16.02
C ARG A 375 22.01 1.82 15.92
N ARG A 376 22.89 2.66 15.39
CA ARG A 376 22.63 4.07 15.09
C ARG A 376 21.76 4.20 13.84
N ILE A 377 20.76 5.09 13.91
CA ILE A 377 19.93 5.50 12.78
C ILE A 377 20.44 6.86 12.27
N PRO A 378 20.79 7.00 10.99
CA PRO A 378 21.26 8.26 10.42
C PRO A 378 20.19 9.35 10.44
N SER A 379 20.60 10.63 10.60
CA SER A 379 19.69 11.78 10.66
C SER A 379 18.99 12.13 9.34
N ASP A 380 19.51 11.67 8.20
CA ASP A 380 18.87 11.82 6.89
C ASP A 380 17.54 11.04 6.81
N ILE A 381 17.46 9.90 7.51
CA ILE A 381 16.21 9.11 7.61
C ILE A 381 15.15 9.89 8.38
N LEU A 382 15.51 10.64 9.42
CA LEU A 382 14.57 11.50 10.14
C LEU A 382 14.00 12.60 9.23
N ARG A 383 14.86 13.29 8.47
CA ARG A 383 14.39 14.32 7.52
C ARG A 383 13.44 13.77 6.48
N LEU A 384 13.72 12.56 5.99
CA LEU A 384 12.82 11.86 5.08
C LEU A 384 11.48 11.54 5.76
N ALA A 385 11.51 11.02 7.00
CA ALA A 385 10.32 10.69 7.78
C ALA A 385 9.42 11.92 7.98
N VAL A 386 10.00 13.06 8.40
CA VAL A 386 9.27 14.33 8.56
C VAL A 386 8.65 14.79 7.23
N SER A 387 9.40 14.72 6.13
CA SER A 387 8.88 15.15 4.82
C SER A 387 7.69 14.31 4.35
N VAL A 388 7.71 12.99 4.58
CA VAL A 388 6.62 12.08 4.22
C VAL A 388 5.38 12.36 5.07
N VAL A 389 5.54 12.62 6.37
CA VAL A 389 4.41 12.93 7.26
C VAL A 389 3.78 14.28 6.90
N LEU A 390 4.59 15.31 6.65
CA LEU A 390 4.08 16.63 6.23
C LEU A 390 3.32 16.54 4.91
N TRP A 391 3.84 15.79 3.93
CA TRP A 391 3.14 15.53 2.67
C TRP A 391 1.79 14.84 2.91
N GLY A 392 1.77 13.79 3.73
CA GLY A 392 0.55 13.05 4.04
C GLY A 392 -0.50 13.92 4.74
N ALA A 393 -0.09 14.64 5.79
CA ALA A 393 -0.96 15.54 6.53
C ALA A 393 -1.53 16.66 5.63
N THR A 394 -0.70 17.25 4.76
CA THR A 394 -1.15 18.27 3.80
C THR A 394 -2.16 17.70 2.80
N THR A 395 -1.90 16.49 2.26
CA THR A 395 -2.83 15.83 1.33
C THR A 395 -4.16 15.56 2.00
N VAL A 396 -4.18 14.97 3.19
CA VAL A 396 -5.41 14.71 3.96
C VAL A 396 -6.15 16.02 4.25
N ALA A 397 -5.46 17.07 4.73
CA ALA A 397 -6.08 18.35 5.05
C ALA A 397 -6.76 18.98 3.80
N VAL A 398 -6.05 19.03 2.67
CA VAL A 398 -6.60 19.61 1.43
C VAL A 398 -7.79 18.80 0.91
N SER A 399 -7.66 17.46 0.89
CA SER A 399 -8.76 16.59 0.43
C SER A 399 -9.97 16.69 1.36
N SER A 400 -9.77 16.74 2.68
CA SER A 400 -10.88 16.91 3.65
C SER A 400 -11.61 18.25 3.45
N ILE A 401 -10.89 19.36 3.24
CA ILE A 401 -11.50 20.66 2.97
C ILE A 401 -12.37 20.59 1.70
N LEU A 402 -11.85 19.97 0.63
CA LEU A 402 -12.60 19.84 -0.62
C LEU A 402 -13.86 18.98 -0.46
N ILE A 403 -13.71 17.80 0.19
CA ILE A 403 -14.85 16.89 0.40
C ILE A 403 -15.90 17.51 1.35
N LEU A 404 -15.48 18.18 2.44
CA LEU A 404 -16.39 18.90 3.33
C LEU A 404 -17.20 19.95 2.56
N HIS A 405 -16.54 20.69 1.66
CA HIS A 405 -17.22 21.72 0.85
C HIS A 405 -18.23 21.11 -0.12
N ILE A 406 -17.90 19.96 -0.73
CA ILE A 406 -18.73 19.27 -1.72
C ILE A 406 -19.88 18.50 -1.04
N SER A 407 -19.59 17.68 -0.03
CA SER A 407 -20.56 16.78 0.59
C SER A 407 -21.44 17.43 1.65
N LYS A 408 -20.94 18.47 2.32
CA LYS A 408 -21.58 19.13 3.48
C LYS A 408 -21.87 18.17 4.64
N GLN A 409 -21.18 17.04 4.71
CA GLN A 409 -21.27 16.06 5.76
C GLN A 409 -20.45 16.48 7.00
N ALA A 410 -20.60 15.75 8.11
CA ALA A 410 -19.86 16.00 9.35
C ALA A 410 -18.35 15.76 9.17
N LEU A 411 -17.53 16.47 9.96
CA LEU A 411 -16.07 16.41 9.83
C LEU A 411 -15.50 15.02 10.10
N ASP A 412 -16.01 14.32 11.09
CA ASP A 412 -15.58 12.96 11.48
C ASP A 412 -15.80 11.95 10.37
N VAL A 413 -16.98 11.97 9.73
CA VAL A 413 -17.34 11.15 8.57
C VAL A 413 -16.40 11.40 7.39
N VAL A 414 -16.21 12.69 7.06
CA VAL A 414 -15.33 13.08 5.94
C VAL A 414 -13.88 12.74 6.22
N LEU A 415 -13.39 13.01 7.43
CA LEU A 415 -12.00 12.75 7.81
C LEU A 415 -11.68 11.27 7.75
N PHE A 416 -12.61 10.42 8.21
CA PHE A 416 -12.48 8.97 8.17
C PHE A 416 -12.29 8.46 6.73
N ASP A 417 -13.20 8.80 5.82
CA ASP A 417 -13.14 8.32 4.42
C ASP A 417 -11.92 8.90 3.68
N VAL A 418 -11.55 10.17 3.93
CA VAL A 418 -10.36 10.79 3.33
C VAL A 418 -9.07 10.14 3.84
N ILE A 419 -8.96 9.83 5.14
CA ILE A 419 -7.79 9.15 5.69
C ILE A 419 -7.73 7.72 5.18
N SER A 420 -8.88 7.02 5.13
CA SER A 420 -8.98 5.69 4.53
C SER A 420 -8.53 5.69 3.07
N ALA A 421 -8.95 6.68 2.27
CA ALA A 421 -8.52 6.86 0.90
C ALA A 421 -7.00 7.13 0.79
N PHE A 422 -6.46 8.06 1.59
CA PHE A 422 -5.04 8.38 1.59
C PHE A 422 -4.17 7.21 2.03
N ALA A 423 -4.58 6.54 3.10
CA ALA A 423 -3.84 5.39 3.63
C ALA A 423 -4.11 4.10 2.86
N THR A 424 -5.00 4.13 1.87
CA THR A 424 -5.45 2.99 1.08
C THR A 424 -5.87 1.82 1.96
N VAL A 425 -6.82 2.08 2.88
CA VAL A 425 -7.32 1.10 3.87
C VAL A 425 -8.56 0.37 3.39
N GLY A 426 -9.54 1.11 2.85
CA GLY A 426 -10.79 0.55 2.32
C GLY A 426 -11.99 0.59 3.26
N LEU A 427 -11.82 0.96 4.52
CA LEU A 427 -12.94 1.19 5.44
C LEU A 427 -13.65 2.50 5.06
N SER A 428 -14.97 2.52 5.15
CA SER A 428 -15.81 3.69 4.83
C SER A 428 -16.97 3.78 5.81
N THR A 429 -17.38 4.99 6.10
CA THR A 429 -18.62 5.33 6.83
C THR A 429 -19.86 5.26 5.94
N GLY A 430 -19.72 4.87 4.67
CA GLY A 430 -20.76 4.94 3.65
C GLY A 430 -20.68 6.21 2.79
N LEU A 431 -19.95 7.24 3.24
CA LEU A 431 -19.82 8.52 2.52
C LEU A 431 -19.36 8.34 1.08
N THR A 432 -18.39 7.46 0.82
CA THR A 432 -17.81 7.24 -0.51
C THR A 432 -18.88 6.93 -1.58
N ALA A 433 -19.91 6.14 -1.22
CA ALA A 433 -20.99 5.75 -2.13
C ALA A 433 -22.02 6.88 -2.38
N GLU A 434 -22.09 7.86 -1.48
CA GLU A 434 -23.05 8.99 -1.55
C GLU A 434 -22.45 10.24 -2.21
N LEU A 435 -21.14 10.23 -2.51
CA LEU A 435 -20.46 11.40 -3.07
C LEU A 435 -20.90 11.71 -4.50
N PRO A 436 -21.10 13.00 -4.84
CA PRO A 436 -21.25 13.40 -6.23
C PRO A 436 -19.94 13.16 -7.01
N PRO A 437 -20.01 13.13 -8.36
CA PRO A 437 -18.85 12.81 -9.22
C PRO A 437 -17.58 13.62 -8.90
N GLU A 438 -17.73 14.91 -8.54
CA GLU A 438 -16.60 15.78 -8.17
C GLU A 438 -15.89 15.25 -6.90
N GLY A 439 -16.64 14.81 -5.90
CA GLY A 439 -16.11 14.23 -4.67
C GLY A 439 -15.42 12.89 -4.92
N VAL A 440 -16.03 12.08 -5.79
CA VAL A 440 -15.44 10.79 -6.23
C VAL A 440 -14.05 10.99 -6.85
N TYR A 441 -13.89 12.00 -7.73
CA TYR A 441 -12.58 12.31 -8.31
C TYR A 441 -11.56 12.83 -7.28
N VAL A 442 -12.00 13.61 -6.28
CA VAL A 442 -11.11 14.07 -5.19
C VAL A 442 -10.60 12.90 -4.36
N LEU A 443 -11.49 11.96 -3.98
CA LEU A 443 -11.06 10.74 -3.26
C LEU A 443 -10.17 9.86 -4.13
N ALA A 444 -10.47 9.68 -5.42
CA ALA A 444 -9.61 8.95 -6.34
C ALA A 444 -8.20 9.54 -6.42
N ALA A 445 -8.08 10.88 -6.53
CA ALA A 445 -6.81 11.57 -6.48
C ALA A 445 -6.09 11.38 -5.14
N THR A 446 -6.83 11.37 -4.01
CA THR A 446 -6.29 11.15 -2.67
C THR A 446 -5.71 9.74 -2.53
N MET A 447 -6.40 8.69 -3.00
CA MET A 447 -5.89 7.32 -3.06
C MET A 447 -4.60 7.23 -3.87
N PHE A 448 -4.56 7.85 -5.04
CA PHE A 448 -3.38 7.88 -5.90
C PHE A 448 -2.19 8.57 -5.21
N MET A 449 -2.42 9.73 -4.57
CA MET A 449 -1.39 10.47 -3.83
C MET A 449 -0.87 9.68 -2.62
N GLY A 450 -1.74 8.97 -1.93
CA GLY A 450 -1.36 8.11 -0.80
C GLY A 450 -0.52 6.91 -1.21
N ARG A 451 -0.85 6.28 -2.33
CA ARG A 451 -0.13 5.11 -2.84
C ARG A 451 1.19 5.45 -3.50
N VAL A 452 1.15 6.36 -4.47
CA VAL A 452 2.27 6.69 -5.35
C VAL A 452 3.08 7.86 -4.80
N GLY A 453 2.42 8.85 -4.19
CA GLY A 453 3.04 10.09 -3.72
C GLY A 453 4.07 9.86 -2.61
N THR A 454 3.74 9.04 -1.62
CA THR A 454 4.65 8.74 -0.49
C THR A 454 5.93 8.04 -0.96
N VAL A 455 5.82 7.07 -1.87
CA VAL A 455 6.95 6.30 -2.40
C VAL A 455 7.79 7.14 -3.36
N THR A 456 7.15 7.90 -4.25
CA THR A 456 7.87 8.74 -5.23
C THR A 456 8.54 9.93 -4.57
N LEU A 457 7.93 10.52 -3.55
CA LEU A 457 8.54 11.58 -2.75
C LEU A 457 9.78 11.06 -2.03
N ALA A 458 9.67 9.92 -1.36
CA ALA A 458 10.80 9.29 -0.68
C ALA A 458 11.96 9.01 -1.66
N ALA A 459 11.65 8.45 -2.83
CA ALA A 459 12.64 8.16 -3.87
C ALA A 459 13.23 9.44 -4.49
N ALA A 460 12.44 10.50 -4.69
CA ALA A 460 12.92 11.79 -5.22
C ALA A 460 13.84 12.49 -4.23
N LEU A 461 13.50 12.50 -2.93
CA LEU A 461 14.34 13.07 -1.88
C LEU A 461 15.64 12.30 -1.70
N ALA A 462 15.61 10.99 -1.75
CA ALA A 462 16.81 10.16 -1.70
C ALA A 462 17.73 10.39 -2.91
N ALA A 463 17.16 10.66 -4.09
CA ALA A 463 17.93 10.93 -5.32
C ALA A 463 18.48 12.37 -5.40
N SER A 464 17.87 13.33 -4.67
CA SER A 464 18.20 14.77 -4.76
C SER A 464 19.36 15.20 -3.84
N GLN A 465 20.04 14.27 -3.16
CA GLN A 465 21.22 14.59 -2.35
C GLN A 465 22.33 15.17 -3.21
N SER A 466 22.23 16.48 -3.51
CA SER A 466 23.33 17.23 -4.12
C SER A 466 24.42 17.44 -3.07
N ARG A 467 25.64 17.07 -3.40
CA ARG A 467 26.80 17.32 -2.55
C ARG A 467 27.04 18.85 -2.51
N GLN A 468 26.55 19.49 -1.45
CA GLN A 468 26.87 20.90 -1.24
C GLN A 468 28.36 21.03 -0.95
N LEU A 469 29.05 21.79 -1.78
CA LEU A 469 30.51 22.01 -1.69
C LEU A 469 30.88 23.07 -0.64
N PHE A 470 29.89 23.77 -0.08
CA PHE A 470 30.06 24.78 0.97
C PHE A 470 28.94 24.69 2.00
N LYS A 471 29.20 25.08 3.23
CA LYS A 471 28.22 25.27 4.30
C LYS A 471 27.95 26.75 4.49
N ARG A 472 26.70 27.13 4.68
CA ARG A 472 26.33 28.49 5.09
C ARG A 472 26.53 28.62 6.60
N PRO A 473 26.75 29.86 7.13
CA PRO A 473 26.76 30.11 8.58
C PRO A 473 25.49 29.57 9.23
N GLU A 474 25.63 29.00 10.42
CA GLU A 474 24.51 28.48 11.17
C GLU A 474 23.84 29.60 11.96
N GLU A 475 22.54 29.75 11.83
CA GLU A 475 21.69 30.61 12.64
C GLU A 475 20.58 29.75 13.24
N ARG A 476 20.32 29.91 14.53
CA ARG A 476 19.34 29.09 15.26
C ARG A 476 18.07 29.87 15.48
N PRO A 477 16.98 29.60 14.73
CA PRO A 477 15.68 30.15 15.03
C PRO A 477 15.17 29.56 16.37
N ILE A 478 14.38 30.35 17.09
CA ILE A 478 13.69 29.88 18.29
C ILE A 478 12.55 28.97 17.82
N VAL A 479 12.60 27.72 18.25
CA VAL A 479 11.51 26.76 18.06
C VAL A 479 10.85 26.61 19.43
N GLY A 480 9.57 27.04 19.52
CA GLY A 480 8.78 27.09 20.74
C GLY A 480 8.44 25.73 21.35
#